data_1190a5391bb8f3b4af391cd18ef03a98
#
_entry.id   1190a5391bb8f3b4af391cd18ef03a98
#
_cell.length_a   1.000
_cell.length_b   1.000
_cell.length_c   1.000
_cell.angle_alpha   90.00
_cell.angle_beta   90.00
_cell.angle_gamma   90.00
#
_symmetry.space_group_name_H-M   'P 1'
#
loop_
_entity.id
_entity.type
_entity.pdbx_description
1 polymer ?
#
loop_
_entity_poly.entity_id
_entity_poly.type
_entity_poly.pdbx_seq_one_letter_code
_entity_poly.pdbx_strand_id
1 'polypeptide(L)'
;QPSIKAVLQMGDLSEGLAGSPQKAIQMANSAFKAVNKMNLKVPFIMTKGNHDITGPGAKEAFEKVYLPNMARLAGHPSLQSANYTTTLDDVLFVCYDPWDRNPEGLQQLEKSLAGSKATYKFVMLHEPVIPVNERCWHVFRQDNTKREQLLQIIASQQAIVLCAHLHLYSVICRDTPWGPIVQILVNSVIKDKNMLIPKK
;
A
#
# COMPACT_ATOMS: atom_id res chain seq x y z
N GLN A 1 -5.02 -27.94 -1.60
CA GLN A 1 -5.32 -26.51 -1.81
C GLN A 1 -4.05 -25.70 -1.58
N PRO A 2 -3.74 -24.70 -2.40
CA PRO A 2 -2.61 -23.82 -2.14
C PRO A 2 -2.81 -23.12 -0.78
N SER A 3 -1.79 -23.14 0.07
CA SER A 3 -1.82 -22.47 1.36
C SER A 3 -1.68 -20.96 1.13
N ILE A 4 -2.45 -20.16 1.87
CA ILE A 4 -2.25 -18.71 1.92
C ILE A 4 -0.85 -18.44 2.52
N LYS A 5 -0.04 -17.63 1.83
CA LYS A 5 1.33 -17.30 2.24
C LYS A 5 1.46 -15.94 2.91
N ALA A 6 0.57 -15.02 2.60
CA ALA A 6 0.50 -13.68 3.19
C ALA A 6 -0.91 -13.11 3.10
N VAL A 7 -1.19 -12.11 3.91
CA VAL A 7 -2.34 -11.20 3.75
C VAL A 7 -1.78 -9.82 3.38
N LEU A 8 -2.27 -9.24 2.28
CA LEU A 8 -1.86 -7.92 1.80
C LEU A 8 -2.98 -6.93 2.09
N GLN A 9 -2.66 -5.86 2.82
CA GLN A 9 -3.59 -4.79 3.15
C GLN A 9 -3.11 -3.47 2.50
N MET A 10 -3.98 -2.85 1.72
CA MET A 10 -3.60 -1.79 0.80
C MET A 10 -3.84 -0.37 1.33
N GLY A 11 -3.77 -0.16 2.64
CA GLY A 11 -3.99 1.13 3.28
C GLY A 11 -5.46 1.36 3.69
N ASP A 12 -5.70 2.47 4.40
CA ASP A 12 -7.02 2.82 4.94
C ASP A 12 -7.60 1.71 5.85
N LEU A 13 -6.79 1.25 6.81
CA LEU A 13 -7.22 0.23 7.77
C LEU A 13 -8.30 0.76 8.74
N SER A 14 -8.33 2.07 8.97
CA SER A 14 -9.38 2.74 9.73
C SER A 14 -9.89 3.98 9.00
N GLU A 15 -11.04 4.51 9.43
CA GLU A 15 -11.67 5.69 8.81
C GLU A 15 -10.81 6.95 8.84
N GLY A 16 -9.93 7.09 9.83
CA GLY A 16 -8.98 8.19 9.96
C GLY A 16 -9.57 9.51 10.46
N LEU A 17 -10.72 9.95 9.99
CA LEU A 17 -11.34 11.25 10.31
C LEU A 17 -11.94 11.26 11.74
N ALA A 18 -11.13 11.00 12.73
CA ALA A 18 -11.58 10.76 14.12
C ALA A 18 -12.08 11.99 14.88
N GLY A 19 -11.79 13.19 14.40
CA GLY A 19 -12.19 14.46 15.03
C GLY A 19 -11.38 14.85 16.28
N SER A 20 -10.57 13.96 16.85
CA SER A 20 -9.61 14.27 17.93
C SER A 20 -8.46 13.26 17.98
N PRO A 21 -7.29 13.66 18.55
CA PRO A 21 -6.15 12.75 18.70
C PRO A 21 -6.46 11.47 19.49
N GLN A 22 -7.24 11.59 20.55
CA GLN A 22 -7.63 10.43 21.38
C GLN A 22 -8.47 9.44 20.59
N LYS A 23 -9.43 9.94 19.79
CA LYS A 23 -10.25 9.10 18.92
C LYS A 23 -9.42 8.46 17.80
N ALA A 24 -8.43 9.16 17.23
CA ALA A 24 -7.55 8.59 16.23
C ALA A 24 -6.80 7.36 16.77
N ILE A 25 -6.19 7.48 17.95
CA ILE A 25 -5.52 6.37 18.63
C ILE A 25 -6.50 5.23 18.95
N GLN A 26 -7.71 5.56 19.43
CA GLN A 26 -8.73 4.55 19.75
C GLN A 26 -9.17 3.77 18.51
N MET A 27 -9.40 4.47 17.40
CA MET A 27 -9.79 3.84 16.12
C MET A 27 -8.68 2.93 15.59
N ALA A 28 -7.44 3.40 15.59
CA ALA A 28 -6.28 2.60 15.19
C ALA A 28 -6.16 1.33 16.04
N ASN A 29 -6.22 1.46 17.37
CA ASN A 29 -6.19 0.31 18.27
C ASN A 29 -7.34 -0.66 18.02
N SER A 30 -8.55 -0.16 17.73
CA SER A 30 -9.73 -0.99 17.45
C SER A 30 -9.55 -1.78 16.16
N ALA A 31 -8.99 -1.14 15.11
CA ALA A 31 -8.69 -1.79 13.84
C ALA A 31 -7.66 -2.93 14.03
N PHE A 32 -6.55 -2.68 14.70
CA PHE A 32 -5.56 -3.72 14.97
C PHE A 32 -6.06 -4.80 15.95
N LYS A 33 -6.96 -4.46 16.87
CA LYS A 33 -7.64 -5.47 17.69
C LYS A 33 -8.46 -6.43 16.83
N ALA A 34 -9.11 -5.92 15.76
CA ALA A 34 -9.84 -6.76 14.81
C ALA A 34 -8.88 -7.65 14.01
N VAL A 35 -7.77 -7.10 13.49
CA VAL A 35 -6.74 -7.88 12.80
C VAL A 35 -6.16 -8.98 13.70
N ASN A 36 -5.84 -8.66 14.95
CA ASN A 36 -5.29 -9.62 15.90
C ASN A 36 -6.26 -10.78 16.21
N LYS A 37 -7.57 -10.51 16.21
CA LYS A 37 -8.60 -11.56 16.39
C LYS A 37 -8.63 -12.58 15.26
N MET A 38 -8.15 -12.23 14.06
CA MET A 38 -8.05 -13.18 12.94
C MET A 38 -7.03 -14.29 13.21
N ASN A 39 -6.13 -14.12 14.17
CA ASN A 39 -5.10 -15.08 14.56
C ASN A 39 -4.30 -15.61 13.34
N LEU A 40 -3.91 -14.70 12.47
CA LEU A 40 -3.19 -15.01 11.24
C LEU A 40 -1.88 -15.74 11.55
N LYS A 41 -1.62 -16.83 10.82
CA LYS A 41 -0.38 -17.62 10.91
C LYS A 41 0.61 -17.29 9.79
N VAL A 42 0.32 -16.27 9.03
CA VAL A 42 1.11 -15.79 7.90
C VAL A 42 1.36 -14.28 8.06
N PRO A 43 2.41 -13.73 7.44
CA PRO A 43 2.66 -12.29 7.48
C PRO A 43 1.45 -11.48 7.01
N PHE A 44 1.22 -10.35 7.68
CA PHE A 44 0.26 -9.34 7.28
C PHE A 44 1.06 -8.11 6.83
N ILE A 45 1.13 -7.91 5.52
CA ILE A 45 1.90 -6.84 4.86
C ILE A 45 0.95 -5.70 4.56
N MET A 46 1.25 -4.50 5.06
CA MET A 46 0.35 -3.35 4.99
C MET A 46 1.03 -2.12 4.42
N THR A 47 0.37 -1.42 3.49
CA THR A 47 0.75 -0.06 3.07
C THR A 47 0.03 0.99 3.92
N LYS A 48 0.51 2.23 3.86
CA LYS A 48 -0.16 3.39 4.44
C LYS A 48 -1.17 3.96 3.46
N GLY A 49 -2.39 4.25 3.92
CA GLY A 49 -3.43 4.96 3.18
C GLY A 49 -3.59 6.40 3.63
N ASN A 50 -4.38 7.18 2.89
CA ASN A 50 -4.62 8.58 3.21
C ASN A 50 -5.47 8.75 4.50
N HIS A 51 -6.44 7.87 4.76
CA HIS A 51 -7.23 7.89 5.99
C HIS A 51 -6.39 7.54 7.23
N ASP A 52 -5.32 6.77 7.08
CA ASP A 52 -4.41 6.42 8.19
C ASP A 52 -3.63 7.63 8.74
N ILE A 53 -3.57 8.74 7.98
CA ILE A 53 -2.82 9.96 8.33
C ILE A 53 -3.61 11.26 8.22
N THR A 54 -4.92 11.19 7.93
CA THR A 54 -5.78 12.38 7.77
C THR A 54 -6.61 12.63 9.03
N GLY A 55 -6.67 13.88 9.43
CA GLY A 55 -7.45 14.34 10.59
C GLY A 55 -6.61 14.55 11.86
N PRO A 56 -7.23 15.12 12.90
CA PRO A 56 -6.55 15.45 14.15
C PRO A 56 -5.94 14.20 14.82
N GLY A 57 -4.61 14.23 15.01
CA GLY A 57 -3.87 13.15 15.69
C GLY A 57 -3.65 11.87 14.87
N ALA A 58 -4.09 11.82 13.60
CA ALA A 58 -3.94 10.63 12.76
C ALA A 58 -2.45 10.29 12.52
N LYS A 59 -1.60 11.28 12.26
CA LYS A 59 -0.14 11.06 12.13
C LYS A 59 0.48 10.49 13.39
N GLU A 60 0.10 11.02 14.56
CA GLU A 60 0.57 10.50 15.85
C GLU A 60 0.07 9.07 16.09
N ALA A 61 -1.19 8.78 15.76
CA ALA A 61 -1.74 7.43 15.82
C ALA A 61 -1.00 6.48 14.86
N PHE A 62 -0.62 6.96 13.66
CA PHE A 62 0.18 6.17 12.74
C PHE A 62 1.52 5.79 13.35
N GLU A 63 2.25 6.74 13.90
CA GLU A 63 3.56 6.50 14.52
C GLU A 63 3.47 5.60 15.77
N LYS A 64 2.50 5.85 16.64
CA LYS A 64 2.37 5.16 17.94
C LYS A 64 1.66 3.81 17.88
N VAL A 65 0.76 3.61 16.91
CA VAL A 65 -0.08 2.40 16.82
C VAL A 65 0.17 1.63 15.53
N TYR A 66 0.12 2.28 14.38
CA TYR A 66 0.26 1.57 13.10
C TYR A 66 1.66 1.00 12.93
N LEU A 67 2.72 1.80 12.99
CA LEU A 67 4.08 1.34 12.74
C LEU A 67 4.49 0.15 13.63
N PRO A 68 4.28 0.17 14.96
CA PRO A 68 4.61 -1.00 15.80
C PRO A 68 3.81 -2.25 15.45
N ASN A 69 2.53 -2.11 15.09
CA ASN A 69 1.71 -3.26 14.67
C ASN A 69 2.11 -3.77 13.29
N MET A 70 2.40 -2.88 12.32
CA MET A 70 2.94 -3.25 11.01
C MET A 70 4.25 -4.02 11.16
N ALA A 71 5.18 -3.51 11.97
CA ALA A 71 6.46 -4.15 12.29
C ALA A 71 6.26 -5.58 12.79
N ARG A 72 5.41 -5.75 13.79
CA ARG A 72 5.12 -7.05 14.40
C ARG A 72 4.43 -8.01 13.42
N LEU A 73 3.41 -7.53 12.69
CA LEU A 73 2.58 -8.36 11.82
C LEU A 73 3.30 -8.78 10.54
N ALA A 74 4.19 -7.92 10.02
CA ALA A 74 5.02 -8.22 8.86
C ALA A 74 6.32 -8.97 9.22
N GLY A 75 6.63 -9.12 10.51
CA GLY A 75 7.87 -9.75 10.98
C GLY A 75 9.11 -8.86 10.82
N HIS A 76 8.95 -7.54 10.89
CA HIS A 76 10.02 -6.53 10.75
C HIS A 76 10.18 -5.70 12.03
N PRO A 77 10.82 -6.20 13.09
CA PRO A 77 10.86 -5.54 14.41
C PRO A 77 11.55 -4.17 14.41
N SER A 78 12.36 -3.87 13.39
CA SER A 78 13.08 -2.60 13.23
C SER A 78 12.41 -1.61 12.29
N LEU A 79 11.15 -1.84 11.90
CA LEU A 79 10.43 -0.96 10.98
C LEU A 79 10.31 0.46 11.56
N GLN A 80 10.80 1.46 10.83
CA GLN A 80 10.77 2.88 11.24
C GLN A 80 9.84 3.74 10.35
N SER A 81 9.41 3.23 9.21
CA SER A 81 8.55 3.94 8.27
C SER A 81 7.61 2.98 7.53
N ALA A 82 6.68 3.51 6.75
CA ALA A 82 5.84 2.70 5.87
C ALA A 82 6.54 2.29 4.56
N ASN A 83 7.78 2.75 4.34
CA ASN A 83 8.66 2.25 3.28
C ASN A 83 9.42 1.04 3.80
N TYR A 84 9.11 -0.15 3.30
CA TYR A 84 9.82 -1.37 3.69
C TYR A 84 9.66 -2.47 2.64
N THR A 85 10.46 -3.52 2.77
CA THR A 85 10.42 -4.68 1.88
C THR A 85 10.19 -5.95 2.66
N THR A 86 9.46 -6.88 2.06
CA THR A 86 9.30 -8.25 2.56
C THR A 86 9.51 -9.22 1.42
N THR A 87 10.35 -10.22 1.60
CA THR A 87 10.53 -11.31 0.65
C THR A 87 9.92 -12.58 1.21
N LEU A 88 9.04 -13.20 0.45
CA LEU A 88 8.41 -14.48 0.78
C LEU A 88 8.65 -15.43 -0.37
N ASP A 89 9.40 -16.49 -0.12
CA ASP A 89 9.87 -17.43 -1.14
C ASP A 89 10.57 -16.65 -2.29
N ASP A 90 10.05 -16.68 -3.49
CA ASP A 90 10.57 -15.99 -4.69
C ASP A 90 9.78 -14.73 -5.08
N VAL A 91 9.12 -14.14 -4.10
CA VAL A 91 8.29 -12.94 -4.28
C VAL A 91 8.78 -11.82 -3.38
N LEU A 92 9.10 -10.67 -4.00
CA LEU A 92 9.43 -9.43 -3.30
C LEU A 92 8.19 -8.53 -3.24
N PHE A 93 7.86 -8.05 -2.06
CA PHE A 93 6.90 -6.98 -1.83
C PHE A 93 7.66 -5.73 -1.36
N VAL A 94 7.52 -4.62 -2.07
CA VAL A 94 8.05 -3.31 -1.69
C VAL A 94 6.87 -2.41 -1.35
N CYS A 95 6.67 -2.12 -0.07
CA CYS A 95 5.71 -1.12 0.38
C CYS A 95 6.33 0.27 0.17
N TYR A 96 5.66 1.10 -0.60
CA TYR A 96 6.09 2.46 -0.91
C TYR A 96 5.08 3.48 -0.36
N ASP A 97 5.60 4.44 0.41
CA ASP A 97 4.83 5.53 1.01
C ASP A 97 5.08 6.85 0.26
N PRO A 98 4.17 7.29 -0.61
CA PRO A 98 4.33 8.54 -1.37
C PRO A 98 4.22 9.80 -0.50
N TRP A 99 3.73 9.69 0.74
CA TRP A 99 3.64 10.79 1.71
C TRP A 99 4.86 10.89 2.64
N ASP A 100 5.82 9.97 2.52
CA ASP A 100 7.09 10.11 3.22
C ASP A 100 7.84 11.34 2.69
N ARG A 101 8.33 12.16 3.61
CA ARG A 101 9.10 13.36 3.28
C ARG A 101 10.56 13.07 2.95
N ASN A 102 11.00 11.82 3.07
CA ASN A 102 12.35 11.44 2.70
C ASN A 102 12.54 11.67 1.19
N PRO A 103 13.45 12.59 0.79
CA PRO A 103 13.69 12.87 -0.63
C PRO A 103 14.25 11.66 -1.40
N GLU A 104 14.83 10.70 -0.70
CA GLU A 104 15.43 9.49 -1.28
C GLU A 104 14.42 8.34 -1.48
N GLY A 105 13.14 8.55 -1.17
CA GLY A 105 12.14 7.47 -1.20
C GLY A 105 12.06 6.73 -2.54
N LEU A 106 12.12 7.45 -3.68
CA LEU A 106 12.15 6.81 -5.00
C LEU A 106 13.46 6.06 -5.26
N GLN A 107 14.60 6.58 -4.81
CA GLN A 107 15.90 5.90 -4.93
C GLN A 107 15.93 4.63 -4.08
N GLN A 108 15.34 4.66 -2.89
CA GLN A 108 15.22 3.47 -2.03
C GLN A 108 14.33 2.41 -2.68
N LEU A 109 13.21 2.81 -3.28
CA LEU A 109 12.34 1.91 -4.06
C LEU A 109 13.12 1.25 -5.19
N GLU A 110 13.82 2.05 -6.02
CA GLU A 110 14.62 1.55 -7.13
C GLU A 110 15.70 0.58 -6.65
N LYS A 111 16.46 0.95 -5.64
CA LYS A 111 17.51 0.11 -5.04
C LYS A 111 16.94 -1.22 -4.51
N SER A 112 15.77 -1.19 -3.88
CA SER A 112 15.13 -2.39 -3.37
C SER A 112 14.70 -3.35 -4.48
N LEU A 113 14.14 -2.81 -5.58
CA LEU A 113 13.72 -3.61 -6.72
C LEU A 113 14.93 -4.15 -7.51
N ALA A 114 15.94 -3.31 -7.79
CA ALA A 114 17.12 -3.69 -8.55
C ALA A 114 18.02 -4.67 -7.80
N GLY A 115 18.12 -4.53 -6.48
CA GLY A 115 18.95 -5.41 -5.63
C GLY A 115 18.34 -6.80 -5.38
N SER A 116 17.06 -7.00 -5.71
CA SER A 116 16.37 -8.26 -5.47
C SER A 116 16.56 -9.26 -6.60
N LYS A 117 16.81 -10.53 -6.23
CA LYS A 117 16.83 -11.68 -7.14
C LYS A 117 15.46 -12.38 -7.28
N ALA A 118 14.42 -11.90 -6.60
CA ALA A 118 13.09 -12.47 -6.68
C ALA A 118 12.54 -12.40 -8.11
N THR A 119 11.93 -13.48 -8.57
CA THR A 119 11.31 -13.58 -9.90
C THR A 119 10.11 -12.66 -10.00
N TYR A 120 9.33 -12.56 -8.92
CA TYR A 120 8.14 -11.72 -8.87
C TYR A 120 8.37 -10.52 -7.95
N LYS A 121 8.16 -9.32 -8.47
CA LYS A 121 8.33 -8.07 -7.73
C LYS A 121 7.01 -7.31 -7.72
N PHE A 122 6.56 -6.94 -6.53
CA PHE A 122 5.35 -6.14 -6.35
C PHE A 122 5.69 -4.82 -5.67
N VAL A 123 5.20 -3.73 -6.23
CA VAL A 123 5.17 -2.42 -5.56
C VAL A 123 3.78 -2.22 -4.99
N MET A 124 3.71 -2.13 -3.68
CA MET A 124 2.49 -1.93 -2.93
C MET A 124 2.38 -0.49 -2.47
N LEU A 125 1.35 0.21 -2.88
CA LEU A 125 1.04 1.57 -2.43
C LEU A 125 -0.48 1.78 -2.46
N HIS A 126 -0.96 2.78 -1.70
CA HIS A 126 -2.41 2.95 -1.55
C HIS A 126 -3.07 3.51 -2.81
N GLU A 127 -2.55 4.62 -3.33
CA GLU A 127 -3.12 5.29 -4.51
C GLU A 127 -2.62 4.65 -5.81
N PRO A 128 -3.44 4.59 -6.89
CA PRO A 128 -2.97 4.07 -8.17
C PRO A 128 -1.85 4.94 -8.78
N VAL A 129 -0.92 4.33 -9.50
CA VAL A 129 0.12 5.05 -10.26
C VAL A 129 -0.36 5.40 -11.67
N ILE A 130 -1.20 4.56 -12.26
CA ILE A 130 -1.88 4.79 -13.53
C ILE A 130 -3.33 5.15 -13.22
N PRO A 131 -3.81 6.35 -13.63
CA PRO A 131 -5.20 6.71 -13.43
C PRO A 131 -6.14 5.76 -14.18
N VAL A 132 -7.20 5.31 -13.51
CA VAL A 132 -8.23 4.42 -14.06
C VAL A 132 -9.15 5.18 -15.03
N ASN A 133 -9.30 6.49 -14.79
CA ASN A 133 -9.99 7.43 -15.67
C ASN A 133 -9.40 8.84 -15.46
N GLU A 134 -9.76 9.77 -16.33
CA GLU A 134 -9.20 11.15 -16.33
C GLU A 134 -9.41 11.93 -15.02
N ARG A 135 -10.42 11.57 -14.24
CA ARG A 135 -10.82 12.29 -13.02
C ARG A 135 -10.39 11.59 -11.74
N CYS A 136 -9.86 10.37 -11.83
CA CYS A 136 -9.53 9.63 -10.62
C CYS A 136 -8.28 10.17 -9.93
N TRP A 137 -8.25 9.99 -8.62
CA TRP A 137 -7.06 10.29 -7.82
C TRP A 137 -5.95 9.27 -8.13
N HIS A 138 -4.71 9.74 -8.14
CA HIS A 138 -3.53 8.90 -8.35
C HIS A 138 -2.30 9.54 -7.71
N VAL A 139 -1.31 8.75 -7.40
CA VAL A 139 -0.08 9.20 -6.77
C VAL A 139 0.65 10.23 -7.63
N PHE A 140 1.21 11.25 -6.99
CA PHE A 140 1.92 12.35 -7.64
C PHE A 140 1.10 13.08 -8.72
N ARG A 141 -0.22 13.19 -8.54
CA ARG A 141 -1.12 13.85 -9.49
C ARG A 141 -0.69 15.28 -9.86
N GLN A 142 -0.06 15.99 -8.91
CA GLN A 142 0.41 17.37 -9.09
C GLN A 142 1.91 17.47 -9.38
N ASP A 143 2.62 16.35 -9.44
CA ASP A 143 4.05 16.28 -9.70
C ASP A 143 4.33 15.24 -10.78
N ASN A 144 4.20 15.66 -12.04
CA ASN A 144 4.41 14.80 -13.19
C ASN A 144 5.83 14.23 -13.24
N THR A 145 6.84 14.99 -12.81
CA THR A 145 8.24 14.55 -12.83
C THR A 145 8.44 13.36 -11.90
N LYS A 146 7.95 13.46 -10.66
CA LYS A 146 8.01 12.33 -9.71
C LYS A 146 7.19 11.13 -10.18
N ARG A 147 6.04 11.39 -10.77
CA ARG A 147 5.21 10.32 -11.32
C ARG A 147 5.91 9.58 -12.46
N GLU A 148 6.54 10.29 -13.38
CA GLU A 148 7.32 9.67 -14.46
C GLU A 148 8.51 8.88 -13.93
N GLN A 149 9.24 9.39 -12.96
CA GLN A 149 10.31 8.65 -12.28
C GLN A 149 9.79 7.35 -11.64
N LEU A 150 8.66 7.41 -10.94
CA LEU A 150 8.03 6.23 -10.34
C LEU A 150 7.65 5.20 -11.43
N LEU A 151 7.02 5.64 -12.51
CA LEU A 151 6.64 4.78 -13.63
C LEU A 151 7.87 4.15 -14.29
N GLN A 152 8.92 4.92 -14.49
CA GLN A 152 10.19 4.44 -15.04
C GLN A 152 10.81 3.35 -14.16
N ILE A 153 10.89 3.57 -12.86
CA ILE A 153 11.41 2.59 -11.90
C ILE A 153 10.60 1.29 -11.97
N ILE A 154 9.28 1.38 -11.90
CA ILE A 154 8.39 0.22 -11.91
C ILE A 154 8.53 -0.58 -13.21
N ALA A 155 8.47 0.11 -14.37
CA ALA A 155 8.53 -0.51 -15.68
C ALA A 155 9.88 -1.18 -15.95
N SER A 156 11.01 -0.47 -15.70
CA SER A 156 12.35 -1.00 -15.93
C SER A 156 12.70 -2.19 -15.03
N GLN A 157 12.06 -2.31 -13.87
CA GLN A 157 12.22 -3.45 -12.95
C GLN A 157 11.14 -4.53 -13.13
N GLN A 158 10.24 -4.38 -14.11
CA GLN A 158 9.14 -5.30 -14.40
C GLN A 158 8.29 -5.61 -13.18
N ALA A 159 8.11 -4.62 -12.29
CA ALA A 159 7.33 -4.80 -11.08
C ALA A 159 5.84 -4.60 -11.34
N ILE A 160 5.02 -5.40 -10.65
CA ILE A 160 3.56 -5.31 -10.68
C ILE A 160 3.11 -4.36 -9.58
N VAL A 161 2.23 -3.42 -9.91
CA VAL A 161 1.64 -2.49 -8.94
C VAL A 161 0.41 -3.11 -8.29
N LEU A 162 0.37 -3.12 -6.96
CA LEU A 162 -0.82 -3.40 -6.18
C LEU A 162 -1.27 -2.11 -5.48
N CYS A 163 -2.50 -1.68 -5.71
CA CYS A 163 -3.06 -0.46 -5.14
C CYS A 163 -4.55 -0.59 -4.80
N ALA A 164 -5.14 0.45 -4.18
CA ALA A 164 -6.53 0.50 -3.74
C ALA A 164 -7.12 1.92 -3.92
N HIS A 165 -7.61 2.57 -2.85
CA HIS A 165 -8.10 3.95 -2.75
C HIS A 165 -9.45 4.22 -3.44
N LEU A 166 -9.66 3.72 -4.65
CA LEU A 166 -10.85 4.07 -5.46
C LEU A 166 -12.06 3.16 -5.21
N HIS A 167 -11.96 2.20 -4.29
CA HIS A 167 -13.02 1.26 -3.92
C HIS A 167 -13.64 0.53 -5.12
N LEU A 168 -12.82 0.16 -6.08
CA LEU A 168 -13.22 -0.63 -7.25
C LEU A 168 -12.13 -1.63 -7.62
N TYR A 169 -12.49 -2.67 -8.36
CA TYR A 169 -11.52 -3.60 -8.92
C TYR A 169 -11.19 -3.21 -10.36
N SER A 170 -9.89 -3.14 -10.67
CA SER A 170 -9.41 -2.87 -12.02
C SER A 170 -8.05 -3.53 -12.25
N VAL A 171 -7.83 -4.02 -13.45
CA VAL A 171 -6.53 -4.46 -13.93
C VAL A 171 -6.20 -3.66 -15.18
N ILE A 172 -5.06 -2.98 -15.15
CA ILE A 172 -4.56 -2.17 -16.25
C ILE A 172 -3.21 -2.74 -16.68
N CYS A 173 -3.03 -2.96 -17.96
CA CYS A 173 -1.75 -3.17 -18.59
C CYS A 173 -1.50 -2.02 -19.55
N ARG A 174 -0.38 -1.30 -19.39
CA ARG A 174 -0.05 -0.12 -20.19
C ARG A 174 1.40 -0.13 -20.61
N ASP A 175 1.64 0.04 -21.89
CA ASP A 175 2.99 0.25 -22.40
C ASP A 175 3.49 1.65 -22.06
N THR A 176 4.76 1.71 -21.67
CA THR A 176 5.49 2.95 -21.41
C THR A 176 6.80 2.93 -22.17
N PRO A 177 7.49 4.08 -22.33
CA PRO A 177 8.81 4.10 -22.96
C PRO A 177 9.86 3.20 -22.28
N TRP A 178 9.63 2.80 -21.02
CA TRP A 178 10.55 2.00 -20.21
C TRP A 178 10.13 0.52 -20.10
N GLY A 179 9.01 0.15 -20.68
CA GLY A 179 8.44 -1.19 -20.64
C GLY A 179 6.98 -1.20 -20.18
N PRO A 180 6.33 -2.37 -20.18
CA PRO A 180 4.96 -2.49 -19.74
C PRO A 180 4.82 -2.35 -18.23
N ILE A 181 3.72 -1.74 -17.78
CA ILE A 181 3.31 -1.69 -16.37
C ILE A 181 2.00 -2.43 -16.21
N VAL A 182 1.96 -3.34 -15.26
CA VAL A 182 0.73 -3.99 -14.81
C VAL A 182 0.32 -3.39 -13.47
N GLN A 183 -0.89 -2.86 -13.38
CA GLN A 183 -1.48 -2.34 -12.16
C GLN A 183 -2.74 -3.11 -11.82
N ILE A 184 -2.80 -3.64 -10.60
CA ILE A 184 -3.97 -4.31 -10.03
C ILE A 184 -4.49 -3.42 -8.91
N LEU A 185 -5.68 -2.89 -9.10
CA LEU A 185 -6.40 -2.11 -8.11
C LEU A 185 -7.43 -3.00 -7.44
N VAL A 186 -7.35 -3.09 -6.12
CA VAL A 186 -8.25 -3.94 -5.33
C VAL A 186 -9.40 -3.13 -4.74
N ASN A 187 -10.56 -3.76 -4.63
CA ASN A 187 -11.73 -3.16 -4.04
C ASN A 187 -11.65 -3.12 -2.51
N SER A 188 -12.46 -2.26 -1.90
CA SER A 188 -12.65 -2.22 -0.45
C SER A 188 -13.41 -3.44 0.05
N VAL A 189 -13.10 -3.88 1.27
CA VAL A 189 -13.87 -4.90 2.00
C VAL A 189 -15.03 -4.30 2.80
N ILE A 190 -15.14 -2.96 2.83
CA ILE A 190 -16.26 -2.27 3.49
C ILE A 190 -17.50 -2.48 2.64
N LYS A 191 -18.60 -2.87 3.29
CA LYS A 191 -19.92 -2.98 2.65
C LYS A 191 -20.47 -1.57 2.43
N ASP A 192 -20.03 -0.91 1.37
CA ASP A 192 -20.63 0.34 0.91
C ASP A 192 -21.87 0.02 0.07
N LYS A 193 -22.94 0.85 0.23
CA LYS A 193 -24.15 0.74 -0.58
C LYS A 193 -23.89 0.95 -2.08
N ASN A 194 -22.77 1.55 -2.43
CA ASN A 194 -22.33 1.82 -3.80
C ASN A 194 -21.34 0.79 -4.37
N MET A 195 -21.02 -0.26 -3.60
CA MET A 195 -20.16 -1.34 -4.12
C MET A 195 -20.89 -2.08 -5.25
N LEU A 196 -20.45 -1.85 -6.46
CA LEU A 196 -20.79 -2.70 -7.60
C LEU A 196 -20.09 -4.06 -7.39
N ILE A 197 -20.81 -5.00 -6.77
CA ILE A 197 -20.39 -6.40 -6.78
C ILE A 197 -20.45 -6.86 -8.23
N PRO A 198 -19.34 -7.33 -8.85
CA PRO A 198 -19.41 -7.90 -10.17
C PRO A 198 -20.45 -9.02 -10.14
N LYS A 199 -21.49 -8.91 -10.95
CA LYS A 199 -22.41 -10.02 -11.17
C LYS A 199 -21.60 -11.15 -11.78
N LYS A 200 -21.67 -12.34 -11.19
CA LYS A 200 -21.08 -13.57 -11.71
C LYS A 200 -21.60 -13.87 -13.12
#